data_fc8fbd97663a5cc90c1a7191e359857c
#
_entry.id   fc8fbd97663a5cc90c1a7191e359857c
#
_cell.length_a   1.000
_cell.length_b   1.000
_cell.length_c   1.000
_cell.angle_alpha   90.00
_cell.angle_beta   90.00
_cell.angle_gamma   90.00
#
_symmetry.space_group_name_H-M   'P 1'
#
loop_
_entity.id
_entity.type
_entity.pdbx_description
1 polymer ?
#
loop_
_entity_poly.entity_id
_entity_poly.type
_entity_poly.pdbx_seq_one_letter_code
_entity_poly.pdbx_strand_id
1 'polypeptide(L)'
;MFERDKKESNNLISPCCGLLRHVVEKVSYLRINVPHNDSEISSLAPCCGRGLGRRGEKKAAFTLAEVLITLGIIGIVAAMTIPTLITRYQKREVATKLKATYSTIANALKLAEEENGDLDFTGNTALENFDKYLLPYLKVTSKQLNGGKISFLYPDGKRKEQALSVIAAGGYSYTLLSGVQIFVPKDLSFTNRIGMLIDLNGYNSPPNKMGRDAFYLMVVPELGVHFNQYNDDEYNSDIFTKKSREQLKNGPAQYNYQCNKQGNGMWCGALIQRDGWTIQDDYPW
;
A
#
# COMPACT_ATOMS: atom_id res chain seq x y z
N MET A 1 24.08 -44.59 28.76
CA MET A 1 25.55 -44.45 28.82
C MET A 1 25.88 -43.04 28.31
N PHE A 2 26.39 -42.20 29.22
CA PHE A 2 26.89 -40.82 29.08
C PHE A 2 25.87 -39.75 28.65
N GLU A 3 25.23 -39.01 29.48
CA GLU A 3 25.56 -37.95 30.47
C GLU A 3 26.69 -36.98 30.08
N ARG A 4 26.31 -35.70 29.87
CA ARG A 4 27.03 -34.58 30.50
C ARG A 4 26.31 -33.23 30.34
N ASP A 5 25.94 -32.74 31.52
CA ASP A 5 25.63 -31.37 31.89
C ASP A 5 26.58 -30.30 31.34
N LYS A 6 26.05 -29.07 31.14
CA LYS A 6 26.63 -27.78 31.60
C LYS A 6 25.66 -26.64 31.35
N LYS A 7 25.04 -26.21 32.44
CA LYS A 7 25.33 -24.96 33.20
C LYS A 7 24.73 -23.68 32.63
N GLU A 8 23.78 -23.24 33.43
CA GLU A 8 23.20 -21.89 33.49
C GLU A 8 24.24 -20.77 33.49
N SER A 9 23.90 -19.67 32.86
CA SER A 9 24.23 -18.37 33.40
C SER A 9 23.08 -17.40 33.08
N ASN A 10 22.35 -17.06 34.13
CA ASN A 10 21.42 -15.94 34.24
C ASN A 10 22.13 -14.65 33.91
N ASN A 11 21.56 -13.85 32.98
CA ASN A 11 21.74 -12.43 33.00
C ASN A 11 20.39 -11.76 32.77
N LEU A 12 19.86 -11.23 33.84
CA LEU A 12 18.79 -10.26 33.90
C LEU A 12 19.20 -9.03 33.08
N ILE A 13 18.53 -8.79 31.99
CA ILE A 13 18.56 -7.50 31.29
C ILE A 13 17.15 -6.93 31.33
N SER A 14 17.07 -5.80 31.98
CA SER A 14 15.92 -4.93 32.22
C SER A 14 15.09 -4.63 30.96
N PRO A 15 13.75 -4.50 31.06
CA PRO A 15 12.85 -4.41 29.90
C PRO A 15 12.76 -3.04 29.20
N CYS A 16 13.68 -2.12 29.43
CA CYS A 16 13.58 -0.76 28.87
C CYS A 16 14.31 -0.51 27.55
N CYS A 17 14.96 -1.51 26.94
CA CYS A 17 15.78 -1.30 25.74
C CYS A 17 15.14 -1.79 24.42
N GLY A 18 13.90 -2.28 24.44
CA GLY A 18 13.24 -2.89 23.27
C GLY A 18 12.63 -1.91 22.25
N LEU A 19 12.33 -0.69 22.62
CA LEU A 19 11.59 0.23 21.75
C LEU A 19 12.45 1.10 20.83
N LEU A 20 13.73 1.23 21.10
CA LEU A 20 14.64 2.09 20.30
C LEU A 20 15.33 1.36 19.13
N ARG A 21 15.32 0.04 19.10
CA ARG A 21 15.98 -0.73 18.03
C ARG A 21 15.24 -0.74 16.70
N HIS A 22 13.92 -0.64 16.71
CA HIS A 22 13.12 -0.65 15.47
C HIS A 22 13.09 0.68 14.71
N VAL A 23 13.49 1.78 15.33
CA VAL A 23 13.50 3.09 14.66
C VAL A 23 14.82 3.34 13.95
N VAL A 24 15.93 2.78 14.45
CA VAL A 24 17.28 3.01 13.87
C VAL A 24 17.54 2.19 12.61
N GLU A 25 16.91 1.04 12.45
CA GLU A 25 17.14 0.16 11.28
C GLU A 25 16.53 0.66 9.96
N LYS A 26 15.55 1.58 10.01
CA LYS A 26 14.92 2.16 8.80
C LYS A 26 15.57 3.45 8.28
N VAL A 27 16.54 4.00 8.97
CA VAL A 27 17.21 5.25 8.56
C VAL A 27 18.53 5.01 7.81
N SER A 28 19.03 3.77 7.74
CA SER A 28 20.34 3.43 7.18
C SER A 28 20.43 3.36 5.65
N TYR A 29 19.41 3.76 4.89
CA TYR A 29 19.41 3.66 3.42
C TYR A 29 19.57 4.98 2.66
N LEU A 30 20.00 6.04 3.32
CA LEU A 30 20.42 7.26 2.63
C LEU A 30 21.94 7.39 2.66
N ARG A 31 22.63 6.66 1.77
CA ARG A 31 24.03 6.92 1.43
C ARG A 31 24.09 8.16 0.55
N ILE A 32 24.47 9.28 1.13
CA ILE A 32 24.98 10.43 0.38
C ILE A 32 26.47 10.17 0.13
N ASN A 33 26.84 9.98 -1.14
CA ASN A 33 28.22 9.90 -1.57
C ASN A 33 28.85 11.30 -1.45
N VAL A 34 29.78 11.46 -0.53
CA VAL A 34 30.70 12.61 -0.47
C VAL A 34 32.03 12.12 -1.04
N PRO A 35 32.63 12.78 -2.05
CA PRO A 35 33.93 12.39 -2.56
C PRO A 35 35.03 12.72 -1.54
N HIS A 36 35.81 11.71 -1.18
CA HIS A 36 37.02 11.84 -0.38
C HIS A 36 38.13 12.36 -1.28
N ASN A 37 38.74 13.45 -0.90
CA ASN A 37 39.95 13.95 -1.53
C ASN A 37 41.11 13.74 -0.54
N ASP A 38 41.91 12.69 -0.80
CA ASP A 38 43.15 12.41 -0.07
C ASP A 38 44.27 13.19 -0.71
N SER A 39 44.89 14.12 0.00
CA SER A 39 46.21 14.58 -0.30
C SER A 39 46.94 15.00 0.97
N GLU A 40 48.00 14.23 1.25
CA GLU A 40 49.28 14.55 1.82
C GLU A 40 49.37 15.19 3.22
N ILE A 41 49.84 14.35 4.13
CA ILE A 41 50.48 14.81 5.36
C ILE A 41 51.99 14.52 5.24
N SER A 42 52.77 15.56 5.04
CA SER A 42 54.19 15.53 5.26
C SER A 42 54.55 16.14 6.61
N SER A 43 55.38 15.42 7.31
CA SER A 43 56.02 15.68 8.59
C SER A 43 56.65 17.05 8.74
N LEU A 44 56.56 17.70 9.92
CA LEU A 44 57.58 18.54 10.48
C LEU A 44 57.50 18.57 12.04
N ALA A 45 58.68 18.40 12.60
CA ALA A 45 58.99 18.23 14.03
C ALA A 45 58.90 19.53 14.87
N PRO A 46 59.11 19.46 16.18
CA PRO A 46 58.59 20.40 17.15
C PRO A 46 59.50 21.60 17.40
N CYS A 47 58.96 22.80 17.43
CA CYS A 47 59.65 23.97 18.03
C CYS A 47 59.02 24.35 19.37
N CYS A 48 59.77 24.23 20.42
CA CYS A 48 59.55 24.87 21.72
C CYS A 48 59.36 26.38 21.56
N GLY A 49 58.22 26.93 21.95
CA GLY A 49 57.93 28.36 21.99
C GLY A 49 57.05 28.72 23.16
N ARG A 50 57.58 29.46 24.06
CA ARG A 50 57.09 30.07 25.30
C ARG A 50 55.61 30.42 25.31
N GLY A 51 55.02 30.22 26.48
CA GLY A 51 53.63 30.49 26.81
C GLY A 51 53.21 31.93 26.53
N LEU A 52 52.16 32.01 25.74
CA LEU A 52 51.25 33.11 25.71
C LEU A 52 49.93 32.63 26.28
N GLY A 53 49.46 33.32 27.33
CA GLY A 53 48.25 32.97 28.07
C GLY A 53 47.07 32.66 27.14
N ARG A 54 46.65 31.45 27.12
CA ARG A 54 45.35 31.07 26.55
C ARG A 54 44.27 31.80 27.35
N ARG A 55 43.73 32.87 26.74
CA ARG A 55 42.40 33.33 27.13
C ARG A 55 41.49 32.10 27.09
N GLY A 56 41.02 31.69 28.25
CA GLY A 56 40.10 30.58 28.37
C GLY A 56 38.88 30.87 27.52
N GLU A 57 38.79 30.22 26.37
CA GLU A 57 37.51 30.08 25.66
C GLU A 57 36.55 29.42 26.65
N LYS A 58 35.60 30.21 27.14
CA LYS A 58 34.49 29.67 27.93
C LYS A 58 33.73 28.73 27.02
N LYS A 59 34.02 27.44 27.09
CA LYS A 59 33.20 26.42 26.46
C LYS A 59 31.80 26.54 27.07
N ALA A 60 30.87 27.06 26.29
CA ALA A 60 29.46 27.07 26.68
C ALA A 60 29.05 25.63 26.90
N ALA A 61 28.87 25.21 28.14
CA ALA A 61 28.31 23.91 28.49
C ALA A 61 26.81 24.08 28.70
N PHE A 62 26.03 23.30 28.01
CA PHE A 62 24.57 23.27 28.20
C PHE A 62 24.24 22.70 29.57
N THR A 63 23.28 23.30 30.25
CA THR A 63 22.76 22.78 31.51
C THR A 63 21.84 21.58 31.24
N LEU A 64 21.78 20.64 32.18
CA LEU A 64 20.87 19.49 32.10
C LEU A 64 19.42 19.96 31.93
N ALA A 65 19.03 21.03 32.57
CA ALA A 65 17.70 21.61 32.51
C ALA A 65 17.36 22.12 31.10
N GLU A 66 18.26 22.81 30.41
CA GLU A 66 18.05 23.29 29.03
C GLU A 66 17.86 22.14 28.07
N VAL A 67 18.64 21.05 28.18
CA VAL A 67 18.49 19.86 27.36
C VAL A 67 17.16 19.18 27.63
N LEU A 68 16.74 19.03 28.88
CA LEU A 68 15.47 18.40 29.22
C LEU A 68 14.27 19.21 28.72
N ILE A 69 14.29 20.53 28.84
CA ILE A 69 13.21 21.40 28.35
C ILE A 69 13.14 21.34 26.83
N THR A 70 14.26 21.45 26.13
CA THR A 70 14.27 21.40 24.66
C THR A 70 13.79 20.04 24.12
N LEU A 71 14.23 18.92 24.70
CA LEU A 71 13.74 17.57 24.32
C LEU A 71 12.27 17.41 24.64
N GLY A 72 11.79 17.99 25.76
CA GLY A 72 10.37 17.99 26.12
C GLY A 72 9.51 18.69 25.06
N ILE A 73 9.92 19.90 24.65
CA ILE A 73 9.21 20.66 23.62
C ILE A 73 9.22 19.93 22.27
N ILE A 74 10.37 19.42 21.84
CA ILE A 74 10.50 18.65 20.58
C ILE A 74 9.62 17.41 20.64
N GLY A 75 9.59 16.69 21.78
CA GLY A 75 8.77 15.51 21.97
C GLY A 75 7.27 15.79 21.80
N ILE A 76 6.76 16.87 22.41
CA ILE A 76 5.35 17.26 22.28
C ILE A 76 5.01 17.64 20.84
N VAL A 77 5.83 18.46 20.20
CA VAL A 77 5.61 18.87 18.79
C VAL A 77 5.63 17.65 17.86
N ALA A 78 6.63 16.78 18.02
CA ALA A 78 6.74 15.56 17.23
C ALA A 78 5.53 14.63 17.42
N ALA A 79 5.05 14.44 18.67
CA ALA A 79 3.90 13.61 18.96
C ALA A 79 2.61 14.07 18.25
N MET A 80 2.43 15.38 18.05
CA MET A 80 1.28 15.97 17.38
C MET A 80 1.41 15.96 15.84
N THR A 81 2.63 16.11 15.32
CA THR A 81 2.84 16.31 13.88
C THR A 81 3.10 15.02 13.11
N ILE A 82 3.83 14.07 13.70
CA ILE A 82 4.22 12.83 13.02
C ILE A 82 3.01 11.97 12.55
N PRO A 83 1.97 11.71 13.38
CA PRO A 83 0.84 10.89 12.95
C PRO A 83 0.12 11.48 11.73
N THR A 84 -0.08 12.79 11.70
CA THR A 84 -0.73 13.49 10.59
C THR A 84 0.09 13.40 9.31
N LEU A 85 1.41 13.58 9.40
CA LEU A 85 2.33 13.48 8.27
C LEU A 85 2.34 12.07 7.68
N ILE A 86 2.43 11.05 8.54
CA ILE A 86 2.41 9.64 8.13
C ILE A 86 1.10 9.32 7.39
N THR A 87 -0.04 9.77 7.91
CA THR A 87 -1.34 9.52 7.28
C THR A 87 -1.43 10.17 5.90
N ARG A 88 -0.98 11.41 5.75
CA ARG A 88 -0.94 12.10 4.45
C ARG A 88 -0.02 11.38 3.45
N TYR A 89 1.13 10.93 3.90
CA TYR A 89 2.06 10.17 3.08
C TYR A 89 1.43 8.85 2.60
N GLN A 90 0.81 8.08 3.51
CA GLN A 90 0.13 6.82 3.19
C GLN A 90 -1.01 7.01 2.19
N LYS A 91 -1.85 8.05 2.37
CA LYS A 91 -2.91 8.39 1.42
C LYS A 91 -2.35 8.64 0.02
N ARG A 92 -1.28 9.43 -0.08
CA ARG A 92 -0.62 9.72 -1.36
C ARG A 92 0.01 8.48 -2.00
N GLU A 93 0.66 7.65 -1.21
CA GLU A 93 1.26 6.39 -1.65
C GLU A 93 0.21 5.45 -2.23
N VAL A 94 -0.90 5.23 -1.51
CA VAL A 94 -2.01 4.38 -1.96
C VAL A 94 -2.62 4.91 -3.25
N ALA A 95 -2.93 6.20 -3.34
CA ALA A 95 -3.49 6.79 -4.55
C ALA A 95 -2.55 6.65 -5.77
N THR A 96 -1.25 6.82 -5.56
CA THR A 96 -0.23 6.66 -6.60
C THR A 96 -0.11 5.21 -7.06
N LYS A 97 -0.03 4.26 -6.14
CA LYS A 97 0.02 2.82 -6.45
C LYS A 97 -1.25 2.35 -7.16
N LEU A 98 -2.42 2.82 -6.71
CA LEU A 98 -3.70 2.51 -7.32
C LEU A 98 -3.77 3.00 -8.77
N LYS A 99 -3.36 4.25 -9.01
CA LYS A 99 -3.27 4.82 -10.36
C LYS A 99 -2.31 4.03 -11.25
N ALA A 100 -1.13 3.68 -10.74
CA ALA A 100 -0.15 2.90 -11.49
C ALA A 100 -0.68 1.50 -11.84
N THR A 101 -1.34 0.83 -10.90
CA THR A 101 -1.97 -0.48 -11.13
C THR A 101 -3.09 -0.40 -12.15
N TYR A 102 -3.97 0.59 -12.03
CA TYR A 102 -5.02 0.87 -13.02
C TYR A 102 -4.41 1.05 -14.42
N SER A 103 -3.39 1.88 -14.55
CA SER A 103 -2.72 2.13 -15.84
C SER A 103 -2.04 0.87 -16.39
N THR A 104 -1.47 0.02 -15.52
CA THR A 104 -0.87 -1.26 -15.94
C THR A 104 -1.91 -2.19 -16.54
N ILE A 105 -3.08 -2.32 -15.90
CA ILE A 105 -4.16 -3.18 -16.40
C ILE A 105 -4.79 -2.59 -17.67
N ALA A 106 -4.97 -1.26 -17.72
CA ALA A 106 -5.49 -0.59 -18.92
C ALA A 106 -4.55 -0.74 -20.13
N ASN A 107 -3.24 -0.67 -19.92
CA ASN A 107 -2.27 -0.92 -20.97
C ASN A 107 -2.27 -2.40 -21.41
N ALA A 108 -2.42 -3.35 -20.48
CA ALA A 108 -2.52 -4.77 -20.82
C ALA A 108 -3.76 -5.04 -21.68
N LEU A 109 -4.90 -4.44 -21.33
CA LEU A 109 -6.13 -4.54 -22.12
C LEU A 109 -5.93 -3.98 -23.53
N LYS A 110 -5.34 -2.78 -23.65
CA LYS A 110 -5.06 -2.17 -24.94
C LYS A 110 -4.17 -3.01 -25.84
N LEU A 111 -3.11 -3.62 -25.27
CA LEU A 111 -2.24 -4.54 -26.01
C LEU A 111 -3.00 -5.80 -26.44
N ALA A 112 -3.90 -6.30 -25.60
CA ALA A 112 -4.74 -7.44 -25.95
C ALA A 112 -5.68 -7.12 -27.12
N GLU A 113 -6.29 -5.92 -27.12
CA GLU A 113 -7.14 -5.43 -28.23
C GLU A 113 -6.33 -5.24 -29.52
N GLU A 114 -5.12 -4.69 -29.44
CA GLU A 114 -4.23 -4.52 -30.59
C GLU A 114 -3.82 -5.86 -31.23
N GLU A 115 -3.63 -6.90 -30.43
CA GLU A 115 -3.19 -8.22 -30.93
C GLU A 115 -4.36 -9.12 -31.37
N ASN A 116 -5.50 -9.09 -30.64
CA ASN A 116 -6.62 -10.01 -30.87
C ASN A 116 -7.83 -9.39 -31.58
N GLY A 117 -7.83 -8.07 -31.80
CA GLY A 117 -9.02 -7.34 -32.29
C GLY A 117 -10.07 -7.20 -31.19
N ASP A 118 -11.34 -7.25 -31.60
CA ASP A 118 -12.46 -7.17 -30.66
C ASP A 118 -12.42 -8.33 -29.66
N LEU A 119 -12.38 -8.02 -28.37
CA LEU A 119 -12.31 -9.02 -27.32
C LEU A 119 -13.70 -9.55 -27.00
N ASP A 120 -13.85 -10.86 -27.11
CA ASP A 120 -15.09 -11.56 -26.73
C ASP A 120 -14.91 -12.29 -25.40
N PHE A 121 -15.61 -11.82 -24.38
CA PHE A 121 -15.63 -12.45 -23.06
C PHE A 121 -16.83 -13.38 -22.86
N THR A 122 -17.68 -13.55 -23.87
CA THR A 122 -18.87 -14.38 -23.77
C THR A 122 -18.52 -15.86 -23.68
N GLY A 123 -19.30 -16.59 -22.89
CA GLY A 123 -19.12 -18.04 -22.73
C GLY A 123 -17.95 -18.52 -21.89
N ASN A 124 -17.08 -17.58 -21.43
CA ASN A 124 -15.93 -17.89 -20.59
C ASN A 124 -16.12 -17.33 -19.16
N THR A 125 -15.40 -17.91 -18.22
CA THR A 125 -15.32 -17.37 -16.85
C THR A 125 -14.41 -16.14 -16.80
N ALA A 126 -14.53 -15.33 -15.74
CA ALA A 126 -13.64 -14.20 -15.51
C ALA A 126 -12.15 -14.62 -15.47
N LEU A 127 -11.87 -15.81 -14.93
CA LEU A 127 -10.52 -16.37 -14.86
C LEU A 127 -9.98 -16.73 -16.25
N GLU A 128 -10.78 -17.41 -17.08
CA GLU A 128 -10.38 -17.78 -18.44
C GLU A 128 -10.11 -16.55 -19.30
N ASN A 129 -10.97 -15.54 -19.19
CA ASN A 129 -10.77 -14.27 -19.90
C ASN A 129 -9.54 -13.53 -19.40
N PHE A 130 -9.28 -13.51 -18.08
CA PHE A 130 -8.08 -12.92 -17.52
C PHE A 130 -6.82 -13.63 -18.01
N ASP A 131 -6.79 -14.96 -17.93
CA ASP A 131 -5.64 -15.75 -18.35
C ASP A 131 -5.36 -15.62 -19.85
N LYS A 132 -6.41 -15.53 -20.68
CA LYS A 132 -6.30 -15.39 -22.13
C LYS A 132 -5.88 -13.99 -22.57
N TYR A 133 -6.53 -12.94 -22.04
CA TYR A 133 -6.42 -11.61 -22.60
C TYR A 133 -5.56 -10.63 -21.78
N LEU A 134 -5.44 -10.80 -20.46
CA LEU A 134 -4.67 -9.85 -19.64
C LEU A 134 -3.33 -10.42 -19.18
N LEU A 135 -3.31 -11.67 -18.75
CA LEU A 135 -2.12 -12.29 -18.18
C LEU A 135 -0.89 -12.24 -19.10
N PRO A 136 -0.97 -12.44 -20.44
CA PRO A 136 0.19 -12.37 -21.33
C PRO A 136 0.94 -11.03 -21.29
N TYR A 137 0.22 -9.93 -21.00
CA TYR A 137 0.75 -8.56 -21.01
C TYR A 137 1.08 -8.04 -19.61
N LEU A 138 0.85 -8.85 -18.55
CA LEU A 138 1.17 -8.50 -17.19
C LEU A 138 2.49 -9.15 -16.73
N LYS A 139 3.36 -8.38 -16.08
CA LYS A 139 4.59 -8.91 -15.48
C LYS A 139 4.28 -9.58 -14.15
N VAL A 140 3.88 -10.85 -14.21
CA VAL A 140 3.54 -11.67 -13.04
C VAL A 140 4.76 -12.42 -12.55
N THR A 141 5.02 -12.38 -11.24
CA THR A 141 6.11 -13.11 -10.57
C THR A 141 5.66 -14.41 -9.95
N SER A 142 4.38 -14.50 -9.54
CA SER A 142 3.81 -15.74 -9.01
C SER A 142 2.31 -15.85 -9.31
N LYS A 143 1.86 -17.09 -9.54
CA LYS A 143 0.45 -17.47 -9.66
C LYS A 143 0.17 -18.55 -8.61
N GLN A 144 -0.81 -18.33 -7.74
CA GLN A 144 -1.16 -19.25 -6.67
C GLN A 144 -2.66 -19.54 -6.69
N LEU A 145 -3.01 -20.81 -6.49
CA LEU A 145 -4.41 -21.21 -6.30
C LEU A 145 -4.89 -20.72 -4.93
N ASN A 146 -6.01 -20.01 -4.90
CA ASN A 146 -6.63 -19.60 -3.65
C ASN A 146 -7.41 -20.78 -3.06
N GLY A 147 -6.75 -21.58 -2.24
CA GLY A 147 -7.33 -22.76 -1.59
C GLY A 147 -8.29 -22.45 -0.45
N GLY A 148 -8.50 -21.16 -0.11
CA GLY A 148 -9.34 -20.70 0.99
C GLY A 148 -10.06 -19.40 0.68
N LYS A 149 -10.99 -19.04 1.57
CA LYS A 149 -11.69 -17.75 1.52
C LYS A 149 -10.72 -16.62 1.83
N ILE A 150 -10.45 -15.77 0.87
CA ILE A 150 -9.74 -14.50 1.09
C ILE A 150 -10.77 -13.51 1.61
N SER A 151 -10.51 -12.91 2.76
CA SER A 151 -11.42 -11.96 3.38
C SER A 151 -10.74 -10.61 3.60
N PHE A 152 -11.45 -9.55 3.26
CA PHE A 152 -11.01 -8.18 3.47
C PHE A 152 -11.85 -7.49 4.54
N LEU A 153 -11.26 -6.55 5.24
CA LEU A 153 -12.00 -5.68 6.14
C LEU A 153 -12.78 -4.66 5.33
N TYR A 154 -13.97 -4.30 5.79
CA TYR A 154 -14.71 -3.17 5.25
C TYR A 154 -14.11 -1.83 5.72
N PRO A 155 -14.52 -0.69 5.16
CA PRO A 155 -14.02 0.62 5.59
C PRO A 155 -14.18 0.92 7.08
N ASP A 156 -15.16 0.29 7.77
CA ASP A 156 -15.34 0.37 9.23
C ASP A 156 -14.34 -0.49 10.04
N GLY A 157 -13.48 -1.25 9.37
CA GLY A 157 -12.53 -2.16 10.00
C GLY A 157 -13.10 -3.50 10.46
N LYS A 158 -14.37 -3.81 10.17
CA LYS A 158 -15.02 -5.07 10.52
C LYS A 158 -14.95 -6.05 9.35
N ARG A 159 -14.72 -7.33 9.67
CA ARG A 159 -14.86 -8.40 8.69
C ARG A 159 -16.33 -8.74 8.49
N LYS A 160 -16.80 -8.65 7.24
CA LYS A 160 -18.10 -9.19 6.85
C LYS A 160 -17.86 -10.25 5.80
N GLU A 161 -17.98 -11.50 6.20
CA GLU A 161 -17.55 -12.66 5.44
C GLU A 161 -18.31 -12.92 4.11
N GLN A 162 -19.47 -12.28 3.89
CA GLN A 162 -20.40 -12.78 2.88
C GLN A 162 -20.28 -12.17 1.48
N ALA A 163 -19.83 -10.93 1.32
CA ALA A 163 -19.89 -10.31 -0.02
C ALA A 163 -18.57 -10.39 -0.82
N LEU A 164 -17.42 -10.35 -0.15
CA LEU A 164 -16.10 -10.36 -0.82
C LEU A 164 -15.44 -11.74 -0.82
N SER A 165 -15.82 -12.63 0.09
CA SER A 165 -15.32 -14.01 0.11
C SER A 165 -15.79 -14.80 -1.13
N VAL A 166 -16.93 -14.45 -1.71
CA VAL A 166 -17.46 -15.06 -2.94
C VAL A 166 -16.60 -14.68 -4.14
N ILE A 167 -16.06 -13.44 -4.16
CA ILE A 167 -15.24 -12.95 -5.28
C ILE A 167 -13.89 -13.66 -5.34
N ALA A 168 -13.33 -14.04 -4.20
CA ALA A 168 -11.99 -14.64 -4.14
C ALA A 168 -12.00 -16.18 -3.97
N ALA A 169 -13.16 -16.80 -3.69
CA ALA A 169 -13.25 -18.24 -3.47
C ALA A 169 -13.00 -19.02 -4.77
N GLY A 170 -12.06 -19.95 -4.73
CA GLY A 170 -11.80 -20.89 -5.83
C GLY A 170 -11.06 -20.31 -7.04
N GLY A 171 -10.56 -19.07 -6.98
CA GLY A 171 -9.80 -18.44 -8.04
C GLY A 171 -8.29 -18.48 -7.84
N TYR A 172 -7.58 -17.64 -8.58
CA TYR A 172 -6.13 -17.50 -8.48
C TYR A 172 -5.74 -16.12 -8.00
N SER A 173 -4.64 -16.04 -7.28
CA SER A 173 -3.92 -14.80 -7.00
C SER A 173 -2.67 -14.70 -7.87
N TYR A 174 -2.49 -13.54 -8.47
CA TYR A 174 -1.34 -13.19 -9.30
C TYR A 174 -0.57 -12.06 -8.64
N THR A 175 0.70 -12.28 -8.35
CA THR A 175 1.56 -11.22 -7.81
C THR A 175 2.30 -10.57 -8.95
N LEU A 176 2.10 -9.27 -9.12
CA LEU A 176 2.83 -8.47 -10.10
C LEU A 176 4.25 -8.17 -9.63
N LEU A 177 5.13 -7.82 -10.55
CA LEU A 177 6.50 -7.37 -10.24
C LEU A 177 6.52 -6.15 -9.30
N SER A 178 5.47 -5.33 -9.30
CA SER A 178 5.28 -4.20 -8.38
C SER A 178 4.94 -4.59 -6.94
N GLY A 179 4.72 -5.87 -6.65
CA GLY A 179 4.25 -6.39 -5.36
C GLY A 179 2.73 -6.33 -5.18
N VAL A 180 1.99 -5.77 -6.14
CA VAL A 180 0.53 -5.77 -6.13
C VAL A 180 0.01 -7.19 -6.37
N GLN A 181 -0.97 -7.61 -5.60
CA GLN A 181 -1.68 -8.87 -5.80
C GLN A 181 -3.05 -8.65 -6.47
N ILE A 182 -3.34 -9.45 -7.49
CA ILE A 182 -4.62 -9.47 -8.20
C ILE A 182 -5.29 -10.79 -7.90
N PHE A 183 -6.52 -10.76 -7.40
CA PHE A 183 -7.34 -11.93 -7.13
C PHE A 183 -8.44 -12.01 -8.19
N VAL A 184 -8.42 -13.09 -8.97
CA VAL A 184 -9.41 -13.36 -10.00
C VAL A 184 -10.22 -14.58 -9.58
N PRO A 185 -11.54 -14.45 -9.40
CA PRO A 185 -12.40 -15.56 -9.00
C PRO A 185 -12.59 -16.54 -10.16
N LYS A 186 -12.78 -17.84 -9.82
CA LYS A 186 -13.02 -18.88 -10.81
C LYS A 186 -14.44 -18.81 -11.40
N ASP A 187 -15.44 -18.62 -10.55
CA ASP A 187 -16.84 -18.91 -10.85
C ASP A 187 -17.77 -17.69 -10.81
N LEU A 188 -17.25 -16.48 -11.04
CA LEU A 188 -18.19 -15.39 -11.26
C LEU A 188 -18.76 -15.51 -12.67
N SER A 189 -19.99 -16.00 -12.73
CA SER A 189 -20.82 -16.03 -13.93
C SER A 189 -21.27 -14.64 -14.41
N PHE A 190 -20.37 -13.67 -14.30
CA PHE A 190 -20.59 -12.40 -14.95
C PHE A 190 -20.22 -12.58 -16.41
N THR A 191 -21.22 -12.80 -17.23
CA THR A 191 -21.08 -12.78 -18.67
C THR A 191 -20.49 -11.44 -19.11
N ASN A 192 -19.48 -11.50 -19.96
CA ASN A 192 -18.89 -10.36 -20.65
C ASN A 192 -18.06 -9.36 -19.79
N ARG A 193 -17.43 -9.81 -18.70
CA ARG A 193 -16.51 -8.96 -17.90
C ARG A 193 -15.52 -9.77 -17.08
N ILE A 194 -14.39 -9.16 -16.74
CA ILE A 194 -13.42 -9.67 -15.77
C ILE A 194 -13.54 -8.82 -14.51
N GLY A 195 -14.11 -9.38 -13.44
CA GLY A 195 -14.07 -8.76 -12.11
C GLY A 195 -12.85 -9.25 -11.35
N MET A 196 -12.12 -8.35 -10.71
CA MET A 196 -10.94 -8.68 -9.92
C MET A 196 -10.82 -7.81 -8.69
N LEU A 197 -10.22 -8.36 -7.65
CA LEU A 197 -9.83 -7.62 -6.47
C LEU A 197 -8.32 -7.38 -6.53
N ILE A 198 -7.89 -6.17 -6.30
CA ILE A 198 -6.47 -5.80 -6.24
C ILE A 198 -6.10 -5.43 -4.81
N ASP A 199 -4.94 -5.91 -4.35
CA ASP A 199 -4.34 -5.58 -3.08
C ASP A 199 -2.98 -4.94 -3.36
N LEU A 200 -2.80 -3.68 -2.94
CA LEU A 200 -1.67 -2.86 -3.33
C LEU A 200 -0.36 -3.20 -2.61
N ASN A 201 -0.43 -3.89 -1.50
CA ASN A 201 0.74 -4.28 -0.68
C ASN A 201 0.85 -5.79 -0.49
N GLY A 202 -0.06 -6.56 -1.08
CA GLY A 202 -0.16 -8.01 -0.99
C GLY A 202 -0.85 -8.47 0.29
N TYR A 203 -1.63 -9.54 0.18
CA TYR A 203 -2.52 -10.04 1.23
C TYR A 203 -1.84 -10.37 2.56
N ASN A 204 -0.55 -10.70 2.53
CA ASN A 204 0.24 -10.97 3.73
C ASN A 204 0.63 -9.69 4.51
N SER A 205 0.33 -8.53 3.97
CA SER A 205 0.67 -7.21 4.54
C SER A 205 -0.60 -6.48 4.97
N PRO A 206 -1.03 -6.59 6.23
CA PRO A 206 -2.24 -5.93 6.70
C PRO A 206 -2.20 -4.41 6.49
N PRO A 207 -3.37 -3.75 6.42
CA PRO A 207 -4.65 -4.18 7.04
C PRO A 207 -5.61 -5.00 6.16
N ASN A 208 -5.38 -5.21 4.86
CA ASN A 208 -6.28 -5.87 3.92
C ASN A 208 -7.69 -5.27 4.00
N LYS A 209 -7.78 -3.97 3.80
CA LYS A 209 -8.99 -3.18 4.03
C LYS A 209 -9.47 -2.56 2.72
N MET A 210 -10.75 -2.78 2.42
CA MET A 210 -11.39 -2.16 1.26
C MET A 210 -11.32 -0.65 1.32
N GLY A 211 -10.91 -0.05 0.21
CA GLY A 211 -10.72 1.39 0.10
C GLY A 211 -9.41 1.91 0.71
N ARG A 212 -8.57 1.06 1.31
CA ARG A 212 -7.27 1.46 1.84
C ARG A 212 -6.11 0.83 1.08
N ASP A 213 -6.03 -0.48 1.05
CA ASP A 213 -5.05 -1.27 0.32
C ASP A 213 -5.71 -2.25 -0.66
N ALA A 214 -7.00 -2.55 -0.49
CA ALA A 214 -7.77 -3.42 -1.36
C ALA A 214 -8.84 -2.65 -2.14
N PHE A 215 -8.96 -2.95 -3.44
CA PHE A 215 -9.89 -2.29 -4.36
C PHE A 215 -10.48 -3.28 -5.35
N TYR A 216 -11.76 -3.08 -5.70
CA TYR A 216 -12.42 -3.88 -6.73
C TYR A 216 -12.34 -3.17 -8.09
N LEU A 217 -11.92 -3.91 -9.11
CA LEU A 217 -11.71 -3.43 -10.47
C LEU A 217 -12.40 -4.36 -11.45
N MET A 218 -12.95 -3.80 -12.51
CA MET A 218 -13.56 -4.55 -13.60
C MET A 218 -12.93 -4.17 -14.94
N VAL A 219 -12.86 -5.14 -15.83
CA VAL A 219 -12.56 -4.96 -17.23
C VAL A 219 -13.76 -5.45 -18.03
N VAL A 220 -14.28 -4.59 -18.87
CA VAL A 220 -15.40 -4.87 -19.77
C VAL A 220 -14.96 -4.53 -21.18
N PRO A 221 -15.12 -5.42 -22.17
CA PRO A 221 -14.90 -5.07 -23.57
C PRO A 221 -15.67 -3.81 -23.93
N GLU A 222 -15.17 -2.99 -24.83
CA GLU A 222 -15.76 -1.72 -25.28
C GLU A 222 -15.75 -0.58 -24.24
N LEU A 223 -15.88 -0.90 -22.95
CA LEU A 223 -15.89 0.11 -21.86
C LEU A 223 -14.51 0.30 -21.22
N GLY A 224 -13.61 -0.67 -21.39
CA GLY A 224 -12.28 -0.62 -20.84
C GLY A 224 -12.21 -1.02 -19.35
N VAL A 225 -11.24 -0.46 -18.65
CA VAL A 225 -10.96 -0.72 -17.24
C VAL A 225 -11.64 0.32 -16.36
N HIS A 226 -12.36 -0.11 -15.34
CA HIS A 226 -13.00 0.80 -14.39
C HIS A 226 -13.21 0.16 -13.02
N PHE A 227 -13.29 1.02 -12.01
CA PHE A 227 -13.80 0.61 -10.70
C PHE A 227 -15.33 0.52 -10.79
N ASN A 228 -15.95 -0.36 -10.01
CA ASN A 228 -17.41 -0.48 -9.98
C ASN A 228 -18.07 0.88 -9.66
N GLN A 229 -18.49 1.60 -10.69
CA GLN A 229 -19.02 2.97 -10.58
C GLN A 229 -20.32 3.16 -11.37
N TYR A 230 -20.85 2.09 -11.92
CA TYR A 230 -22.08 2.09 -12.71
C TYR A 230 -23.25 1.58 -11.89
N ASN A 231 -24.46 1.92 -12.30
CA ASN A 231 -25.66 1.40 -11.68
C ASN A 231 -25.79 -0.11 -11.92
N ASP A 232 -26.12 -0.86 -10.86
CA ASP A 232 -26.18 -2.32 -10.92
C ASP A 232 -27.34 -2.84 -11.75
N ASP A 233 -28.37 -2.01 -12.00
CA ASP A 233 -29.62 -2.39 -12.67
C ASP A 233 -29.56 -2.29 -14.21
N GLU A 234 -28.48 -1.71 -14.77
CA GLU A 234 -28.44 -1.39 -16.19
C GLU A 234 -27.17 -1.92 -16.86
N TYR A 235 -27.17 -3.25 -17.10
CA TYR A 235 -26.28 -3.88 -18.08
C TYR A 235 -26.70 -3.59 -19.53
N ASN A 236 -27.60 -2.65 -19.74
CA ASN A 236 -27.99 -2.18 -21.06
C ASN A 236 -27.03 -1.06 -21.49
N SER A 237 -26.36 -1.29 -22.59
CA SER A 237 -25.25 -0.48 -23.13
C SER A 237 -25.52 1.01 -23.29
N ASP A 238 -26.76 1.44 -23.24
CA ASP A 238 -27.14 2.82 -23.55
C ASP A 238 -27.23 3.76 -22.33
N ILE A 239 -27.08 3.27 -21.09
CA ILE A 239 -27.27 4.06 -19.87
C ILE A 239 -26.17 3.87 -18.82
N PHE A 240 -24.93 3.73 -19.25
CA PHE A 240 -23.78 3.73 -18.34
C PHE A 240 -23.50 5.15 -17.81
N THR A 241 -24.35 5.64 -16.94
CA THR A 241 -24.10 6.90 -16.26
C THR A 241 -23.18 6.68 -15.06
N LYS A 242 -21.99 7.28 -15.14
CA LYS A 242 -21.06 7.28 -14.01
C LYS A 242 -21.68 7.99 -12.82
N LYS A 243 -21.68 7.35 -11.68
CA LYS A 243 -22.16 7.93 -10.42
C LYS A 243 -21.43 9.24 -10.08
N SER A 244 -22.14 10.22 -9.54
CA SER A 244 -21.53 11.42 -9.00
C SER A 244 -20.67 11.10 -7.78
N ARG A 245 -19.83 12.04 -7.35
CA ARG A 245 -19.01 11.89 -6.15
C ARG A 245 -19.87 11.58 -4.90
N GLU A 246 -20.98 12.28 -4.76
CA GLU A 246 -21.91 12.07 -3.66
C GLU A 246 -22.58 10.70 -3.73
N GLN A 247 -22.97 10.25 -4.90
CA GLN A 247 -23.53 8.92 -5.10
C GLN A 247 -22.53 7.81 -4.76
N LEU A 248 -21.24 7.97 -5.10
CA LEU A 248 -20.21 7.01 -4.72
C LEU A 248 -20.00 6.92 -3.20
N LYS A 249 -20.25 8.01 -2.48
CA LYS A 249 -20.14 8.05 -1.02
C LYS A 249 -21.41 7.57 -0.31
N ASN A 250 -22.56 8.07 -0.72
CA ASN A 250 -23.81 7.99 0.04
C ASN A 250 -25.01 7.57 -0.79
N GLY A 251 -24.84 7.35 -2.09
CA GLY A 251 -25.95 6.98 -2.99
C GLY A 251 -26.53 5.61 -2.65
N PRO A 252 -27.73 5.33 -3.10
CA PRO A 252 -28.33 4.00 -2.96
C PRO A 252 -27.47 2.96 -3.65
N ALA A 253 -27.30 1.81 -2.99
CA ALA A 253 -26.57 0.67 -3.54
C ALA A 253 -27.22 -0.63 -3.06
N GLN A 254 -27.50 -1.51 -3.99
CA GLN A 254 -28.16 -2.78 -3.71
C GLN A 254 -27.39 -3.63 -2.68
N TYR A 255 -26.05 -3.57 -2.70
CA TYR A 255 -25.17 -4.38 -1.85
C TYR A 255 -24.26 -3.54 -0.94
N ASN A 256 -24.67 -2.32 -0.60
CA ASN A 256 -23.89 -1.41 0.24
C ASN A 256 -22.48 -1.11 -0.31
N TYR A 257 -22.34 -0.89 -1.60
CA TYR A 257 -21.06 -0.64 -2.26
C TYR A 257 -20.42 0.72 -1.95
N GLN A 258 -21.11 1.60 -1.24
CA GLN A 258 -20.68 2.96 -0.93
C GLN A 258 -19.28 3.00 -0.33
N CYS A 259 -18.56 4.08 -0.66
CA CYS A 259 -17.27 4.40 -0.05
C CYS A 259 -17.45 5.25 1.21
N ASN A 260 -18.00 4.65 2.25
CA ASN A 260 -18.15 5.23 3.58
C ASN A 260 -18.02 4.13 4.65
N LYS A 261 -18.15 4.49 5.93
CA LYS A 261 -18.03 3.53 7.03
C LYS A 261 -19.17 2.51 7.12
N GLN A 262 -20.32 2.77 6.49
CA GLN A 262 -21.47 1.88 6.44
C GLN A 262 -21.43 0.95 5.24
N GLY A 263 -20.73 1.34 4.18
CA GLY A 263 -20.59 0.58 2.95
C GLY A 263 -19.49 -0.49 3.02
N ASN A 264 -19.44 -1.34 2.00
CA ASN A 264 -18.40 -2.34 1.87
C ASN A 264 -17.12 -1.84 1.15
N GLY A 265 -17.16 -0.61 0.63
CA GLY A 265 -16.00 0.05 0.03
C GLY A 265 -15.70 -0.30 -1.43
N MET A 266 -16.54 -1.06 -2.12
CA MET A 266 -16.28 -1.41 -3.53
C MET A 266 -16.21 -0.19 -4.46
N TRP A 267 -16.90 0.90 -4.12
CA TRP A 267 -16.83 2.16 -4.89
C TRP A 267 -15.66 3.07 -4.50
N CYS A 268 -14.84 2.67 -3.55
CA CYS A 268 -13.73 3.53 -3.09
C CYS A 268 -12.68 3.81 -4.17
N GLY A 269 -12.38 2.85 -5.02
CA GLY A 269 -11.48 3.08 -6.17
C GLY A 269 -12.04 4.11 -7.16
N ALA A 270 -13.35 4.02 -7.45
CA ALA A 270 -14.05 4.99 -8.29
C ALA A 270 -14.04 6.40 -7.69
N LEU A 271 -14.22 6.51 -6.38
CA LEU A 271 -14.18 7.79 -5.68
C LEU A 271 -12.80 8.45 -5.78
N ILE A 272 -11.71 7.69 -5.54
CA ILE A 272 -10.33 8.18 -5.67
C ILE A 272 -10.04 8.60 -7.12
N GLN A 273 -10.49 7.81 -8.09
CA GLN A 273 -10.33 8.15 -9.51
C GLN A 273 -11.05 9.45 -9.86
N ARG A 274 -12.28 9.63 -9.37
CA ARG A 274 -13.09 10.82 -9.58
C ARG A 274 -12.51 12.07 -8.93
N ASP A 275 -11.90 11.92 -7.77
CA ASP A 275 -11.16 12.97 -7.04
C ASP A 275 -9.75 13.24 -7.63
N GLY A 276 -9.51 12.83 -8.90
CA GLY A 276 -8.24 13.07 -9.59
C GLY A 276 -7.06 12.27 -9.03
N TRP A 277 -7.29 11.05 -8.55
CA TRP A 277 -6.32 10.20 -7.88
C TRP A 277 -5.79 10.82 -6.60
N THR A 278 -6.69 11.42 -5.83
CA THR A 278 -6.40 12.03 -4.54
C THR A 278 -7.36 11.48 -3.47
N ILE A 279 -6.85 11.20 -2.29
CA ILE A 279 -7.66 10.77 -1.15
C ILE A 279 -7.97 11.99 -0.30
N GLN A 280 -9.19 12.49 -0.40
CA GLN A 280 -9.68 13.66 0.31
C GLN A 280 -9.83 13.41 1.82
N ASP A 281 -10.04 14.47 2.61
CA ASP A 281 -10.14 14.34 4.07
C ASP A 281 -11.46 13.69 4.51
N ASP A 282 -12.50 13.77 3.70
CA ASP A 282 -13.81 13.14 3.93
C ASP A 282 -13.89 11.67 3.46
N TYR A 283 -12.78 11.11 3.03
CA TYR A 283 -12.67 9.70 2.64
C TYR A 283 -12.56 8.79 3.88
N PRO A 284 -13.19 7.60 3.92
CA PRO A 284 -13.19 6.68 5.07
C PRO A 284 -11.86 5.93 5.21
N TRP A 285 -10.82 6.67 5.58
CA TRP A 285 -9.45 6.17 5.71
C TRP A 285 -9.23 5.19 6.87
#